data_95a013b3518086a18cd38d1b286e03a4
#
_entry.id   95a013b3518086a18cd38d1b286e03a4
#
_cell.length_a   1.000
_cell.length_b   1.000
_cell.length_c   1.000
_cell.angle_alpha   90.00
_cell.angle_beta   90.00
_cell.angle_gamma   90.00
#
_symmetry.space_group_name_H-M   'P 1'
#
loop_
_entity.id
_entity.type
_entity.pdbx_description
1 polymer ?
#
loop_
_entity_poly.entity_id
_entity_poly.type
_entity_poly.pdbx_seq_one_letter_code
_entity_poly.pdbx_strand_id
1 'polypeptide(L)'
;MTRPLRIAHLIDLAKVGGVETLYADFIQASHPDGVPVAHFTVLDSPRMAARFVQPVQQFSQQVLSPRQWGGVTLPRRPHGLRAYNRLRLLRKLAPDVIVAWNQFTDFRRDPLPLPCPLVYYEHGMSWYTHSPRQLSGFLPHIAGAIAASEAAAQMLRLKHGVTAPIEVCLNPIRARVLSAHATPRQLDPAAPIRLGWAGRLVPLKAAGLLVLAVQALRARGVAAEAVIAGEGAERATVARLIADTGMGEHVTLVGLVDDMAAFYRGIDLFISTSMHETLSLVCLEAMAQGVPVIASQVDGFPEVIQHGVTGLCLTPTLSVADYAALTGASTAFAPQVYDPASQQLVDTHLLSPDALADGVLALTRQASVYQAYSTAALAAAHNPVFSPAAFTARLYGALGRYVGGAAARV
;
A
#
# COMPACT_ATOMS: atom_id res chain seq x y z
N MET A 1 -35.73 12.61 -9.94
CA MET A 1 -34.29 12.64 -9.54
C MET A 1 -34.01 11.38 -8.76
N THR A 2 -33.07 10.57 -9.18
CA THR A 2 -32.63 9.38 -8.46
C THR A 2 -32.03 9.77 -7.12
N ARG A 3 -32.41 9.06 -6.04
CA ARG A 3 -31.84 9.27 -4.70
C ARG A 3 -30.31 9.06 -4.75
N PRO A 4 -29.52 9.92 -4.11
CA PRO A 4 -28.05 9.75 -4.09
C PRO A 4 -27.66 8.47 -3.35
N LEU A 5 -26.63 7.78 -3.86
CA LEU A 5 -25.95 6.68 -3.17
C LEU A 5 -25.27 7.24 -1.89
N ARG A 6 -25.58 6.70 -0.73
CA ARG A 6 -25.17 7.19 0.58
C ARG A 6 -24.11 6.27 1.16
N ILE A 7 -22.87 6.74 1.27
CA ILE A 7 -21.73 5.92 1.73
C ILE A 7 -21.19 6.49 3.05
N ALA A 8 -21.18 5.69 4.11
CA ALA A 8 -20.53 6.04 5.36
C ALA A 8 -19.13 5.41 5.42
N HIS A 9 -18.11 6.22 5.64
CA HIS A 9 -16.71 5.80 5.70
C HIS A 9 -16.21 5.79 7.14
N LEU A 10 -15.84 4.62 7.65
CA LEU A 10 -15.13 4.48 8.92
C LEU A 10 -13.63 4.55 8.63
N ILE A 11 -12.95 5.61 9.09
CA ILE A 11 -11.55 5.87 8.80
C ILE A 11 -10.84 6.62 9.92
N ASP A 12 -9.53 6.42 10.07
CA ASP A 12 -8.66 7.25 10.91
C ASP A 12 -7.83 8.18 10.01
N LEU A 13 -8.00 9.48 10.15
CA LEU A 13 -7.29 10.52 9.40
C LEU A 13 -6.28 11.30 10.27
N ALA A 14 -5.94 10.77 11.45
CA ALA A 14 -4.98 11.43 12.35
C ALA A 14 -3.53 11.39 11.84
N LYS A 15 -3.23 10.47 10.92
CA LYS A 15 -1.90 10.30 10.30
C LYS A 15 -2.00 10.47 8.79
N VAL A 16 -0.85 10.68 8.14
CA VAL A 16 -0.73 10.76 6.70
C VAL A 16 -0.14 9.46 6.18
N GLY A 17 -0.89 8.75 5.33
CA GLY A 17 -0.46 7.50 4.69
C GLY A 17 -1.12 7.33 3.33
N GLY A 18 -0.87 6.17 2.71
CA GLY A 18 -1.42 5.83 1.39
C GLY A 18 -2.94 5.67 1.40
N VAL A 19 -3.47 5.03 2.45
CA VAL A 19 -4.91 4.76 2.59
C VAL A 19 -5.70 6.05 2.78
N GLU A 20 -5.23 6.94 3.66
CA GLU A 20 -5.87 8.22 3.96
C GLU A 20 -5.86 9.14 2.73
N THR A 21 -4.76 9.11 1.97
CA THR A 21 -4.65 9.85 0.70
C THR A 21 -5.63 9.29 -0.34
N LEU A 22 -5.66 7.98 -0.53
CA LEU A 22 -6.57 7.31 -1.46
C LEU A 22 -8.04 7.57 -1.12
N TYR A 23 -8.38 7.55 0.17
CA TYR A 23 -9.71 7.91 0.65
C TYR A 23 -10.08 9.36 0.27
N ALA A 24 -9.17 10.31 0.55
CA ALA A 24 -9.39 11.72 0.23
C ALA A 24 -9.55 11.94 -1.28
N ASP A 25 -8.79 11.22 -2.12
CA ASP A 25 -8.92 11.27 -3.57
C ASP A 25 -10.25 10.65 -4.04
N PHE A 26 -10.67 9.53 -3.41
CA PHE A 26 -11.91 8.84 -3.77
C PHE A 26 -13.17 9.69 -3.52
N ILE A 27 -13.27 10.36 -2.37
CA ILE A 27 -14.46 11.17 -2.05
C ILE A 27 -14.62 12.42 -2.96
N GLN A 28 -13.53 12.81 -3.64
CA GLN A 28 -13.53 13.90 -4.62
C GLN A 28 -13.94 13.42 -6.03
N ALA A 29 -13.85 12.12 -6.27
CA ALA A 29 -14.14 11.55 -7.58
C ALA A 29 -15.65 11.40 -7.79
N SER A 30 -16.12 11.78 -8.97
CA SER A 30 -17.51 11.58 -9.39
C SER A 30 -17.78 10.11 -9.67
N HIS A 31 -19.04 9.69 -9.46
CA HIS A 31 -19.48 8.36 -9.89
C HIS A 31 -19.39 8.24 -11.42
N PRO A 32 -18.84 7.17 -11.99
CA PRO A 32 -18.62 7.03 -13.44
C PRO A 32 -19.91 7.14 -14.25
N ASP A 33 -21.03 6.64 -13.73
CA ASP A 33 -22.32 6.68 -14.40
C ASP A 33 -23.15 7.95 -14.06
N GLY A 34 -22.53 8.96 -13.47
CA GLY A 34 -23.20 10.21 -13.09
C GLY A 34 -24.21 10.08 -11.95
N VAL A 35 -24.22 8.96 -11.23
CA VAL A 35 -25.10 8.79 -10.05
C VAL A 35 -24.68 9.77 -8.95
N PRO A 36 -25.61 10.56 -8.39
CA PRO A 36 -25.27 11.41 -7.26
C PRO A 36 -24.81 10.58 -6.06
N VAL A 37 -23.73 11.00 -5.40
CA VAL A 37 -23.19 10.32 -4.22
C VAL A 37 -23.14 11.26 -3.02
N ALA A 38 -23.49 10.74 -1.86
CA ALA A 38 -23.38 11.43 -0.57
C ALA A 38 -22.37 10.69 0.32
N HIS A 39 -21.20 11.27 0.50
CA HIS A 39 -20.17 10.75 1.40
C HIS A 39 -20.36 11.26 2.83
N PHE A 40 -20.19 10.38 3.82
CA PHE A 40 -20.22 10.68 5.25
C PHE A 40 -18.94 10.15 5.89
N THR A 41 -18.13 11.03 6.49
CA THR A 41 -16.89 10.65 7.16
C THR A 41 -17.15 10.38 8.64
N VAL A 42 -16.87 9.18 9.10
CA VAL A 42 -16.99 8.78 10.51
C VAL A 42 -15.57 8.48 11.02
N LEU A 43 -14.98 9.42 11.73
CA LEU A 43 -13.61 9.37 12.20
C LEU A 43 -13.46 8.46 13.43
N ASP A 44 -12.58 7.47 13.37
CA ASP A 44 -12.22 6.70 14.57
C ASP A 44 -11.54 7.60 15.62
N SER A 45 -10.59 8.42 15.22
CA SER A 45 -10.03 9.50 16.04
C SER A 45 -10.67 10.85 15.66
N PRO A 46 -11.06 11.72 16.62
CA PRO A 46 -11.56 13.06 16.28
C PRO A 46 -10.48 13.99 15.70
N ARG A 47 -9.22 13.53 15.67
CA ARG A 47 -8.09 14.27 15.08
C ARG A 47 -8.02 13.97 13.58
N MET A 48 -7.70 15.00 12.81
CA MET A 48 -7.46 14.90 11.36
C MET A 48 -6.17 15.64 11.03
N ALA A 49 -5.31 15.05 10.22
CA ALA A 49 -4.11 15.73 9.74
C ALA A 49 -4.50 16.91 8.82
N ALA A 50 -3.78 18.02 8.92
CA ALA A 50 -4.12 19.30 8.28
C ALA A 50 -4.44 19.17 6.77
N ARG A 51 -3.68 18.33 6.05
CA ARG A 51 -3.87 18.14 4.60
C ARG A 51 -5.22 17.52 4.21
N PHE A 52 -5.91 16.83 5.13
CA PHE A 52 -7.20 16.20 4.86
C PHE A 52 -8.40 17.07 5.26
N VAL A 53 -8.18 18.14 6.01
CA VAL A 53 -9.28 18.97 6.55
C VAL A 53 -10.10 19.57 5.42
N GLN A 54 -9.47 20.25 4.48
CA GLN A 54 -10.16 20.92 3.39
C GLN A 54 -10.91 19.93 2.47
N PRO A 55 -10.28 18.89 1.89
CA PRO A 55 -10.98 17.97 0.99
C PRO A 55 -12.12 17.23 1.71
N VAL A 56 -11.92 16.80 2.96
CA VAL A 56 -12.97 16.08 3.69
C VAL A 56 -14.15 17.00 4.03
N GLN A 57 -13.91 18.25 4.43
CA GLN A 57 -14.98 19.21 4.68
C GLN A 57 -15.75 19.60 3.42
N GLN A 58 -15.09 19.65 2.28
CA GLN A 58 -15.69 20.02 1.01
C GLN A 58 -16.54 18.89 0.42
N PHE A 59 -16.07 17.63 0.50
CA PHE A 59 -16.67 16.50 -0.21
C PHE A 59 -17.46 15.55 0.69
N SER A 60 -17.38 15.66 2.02
CA SER A 60 -18.24 14.93 2.94
C SER A 60 -19.40 15.80 3.42
N GLN A 61 -20.62 15.30 3.28
CA GLN A 61 -21.81 16.01 3.78
C GLN A 61 -21.78 16.21 5.29
N GLN A 62 -21.19 15.25 6.03
CA GLN A 62 -20.98 15.35 7.47
C GLN A 62 -19.68 14.65 7.87
N VAL A 63 -18.98 15.25 8.83
CA VAL A 63 -17.78 14.66 9.47
C VAL A 63 -18.10 14.46 10.95
N LEU A 64 -18.11 13.21 11.38
CA LEU A 64 -18.57 12.81 12.71
C LEU A 64 -17.53 11.94 13.41
N SER A 65 -17.59 11.86 14.74
CA SER A 65 -16.80 10.89 15.50
C SER A 65 -17.64 10.20 16.57
N PRO A 66 -17.64 8.87 16.65
CA PRO A 66 -18.29 8.13 17.72
C PRO A 66 -17.77 8.48 19.13
N ARG A 67 -16.58 9.09 19.19
CA ARG A 67 -15.96 9.56 20.45
C ARG A 67 -16.48 10.91 20.93
N GLN A 68 -17.36 11.56 20.17
CA GLN A 68 -17.95 12.85 20.51
C GLN A 68 -19.47 12.78 20.48
N TRP A 69 -20.11 13.46 21.45
CA TRP A 69 -21.56 13.64 21.52
C TRP A 69 -21.85 15.05 22.00
N GLY A 70 -22.56 15.84 21.20
CA GLY A 70 -22.89 17.23 21.51
C GLY A 70 -21.66 18.11 21.82
N GLY A 71 -20.53 17.90 21.11
CA GLY A 71 -19.28 18.61 21.35
C GLY A 71 -18.43 18.07 22.50
N VAL A 72 -18.95 17.14 23.31
CA VAL A 72 -18.23 16.56 24.44
C VAL A 72 -17.58 15.24 24.05
N THR A 73 -16.30 15.05 24.47
CA THR A 73 -15.57 13.78 24.24
C THR A 73 -16.08 12.71 25.21
N LEU A 74 -16.60 11.62 24.66
CA LEU A 74 -17.07 10.48 25.42
C LEU A 74 -15.93 9.72 26.10
N PRO A 75 -16.08 9.32 27.38
CA PRO A 75 -15.07 8.56 28.10
C PRO A 75 -14.85 7.19 27.45
N ARG A 76 -13.70 6.55 27.76
CA ARG A 76 -13.42 5.18 27.32
C ARG A 76 -14.29 4.15 28.05
N ARG A 77 -14.72 4.44 29.27
CA ARG A 77 -15.56 3.58 30.11
C ARG A 77 -16.81 4.35 30.55
N PRO A 78 -18.01 3.71 30.54
CA PRO A 78 -18.27 2.34 30.07
C PRO A 78 -18.09 2.20 28.56
N HIS A 79 -17.51 1.10 28.12
CA HIS A 79 -17.17 0.88 26.71
C HIS A 79 -18.37 0.87 25.75
N GLY A 80 -19.57 0.57 26.22
CA GLY A 80 -20.81 0.56 25.42
C GLY A 80 -21.24 1.95 24.92
N LEU A 81 -20.83 3.03 25.58
CA LEU A 81 -21.30 4.38 25.24
C LEU A 81 -20.84 4.83 23.84
N ARG A 82 -19.57 4.56 23.48
CA ARG A 82 -19.05 4.89 22.15
C ARG A 82 -19.63 3.99 21.06
N ALA A 83 -19.86 2.72 21.36
CA ALA A 83 -20.51 1.77 20.46
C ALA A 83 -21.96 2.21 20.19
N TYR A 84 -22.73 2.52 21.24
CA TYR A 84 -24.08 3.08 21.11
C TYR A 84 -24.11 4.35 20.27
N ASN A 85 -23.19 5.31 20.54
CA ASN A 85 -23.12 6.55 19.77
C ASN A 85 -22.76 6.30 18.29
N ARG A 86 -21.84 5.36 18.00
CA ARG A 86 -21.53 4.97 16.63
C ARG A 86 -22.77 4.49 15.90
N LEU A 87 -23.51 3.55 16.49
CA LEU A 87 -24.71 3.03 15.87
C LEU A 87 -25.81 4.09 15.71
N ARG A 88 -25.99 4.95 16.73
CA ARG A 88 -26.91 6.10 16.65
C ARG A 88 -26.57 7.02 15.48
N LEU A 89 -25.26 7.35 15.30
CA LEU A 89 -24.79 8.18 14.20
C LEU A 89 -25.03 7.49 12.85
N LEU A 90 -24.65 6.22 12.70
CA LEU A 90 -24.85 5.46 11.47
C LEU A 90 -26.34 5.36 11.10
N ARG A 91 -27.23 5.14 12.07
CA ARG A 91 -28.67 5.13 11.82
C ARG A 91 -29.21 6.50 11.39
N LYS A 92 -28.73 7.57 12.04
CA LYS A 92 -29.12 8.94 11.65
C LYS A 92 -28.64 9.29 10.23
N LEU A 93 -27.47 8.82 9.84
CA LEU A 93 -26.93 9.00 8.49
C LEU A 93 -27.71 8.21 7.44
N ALA A 94 -28.37 7.12 7.81
CA ALA A 94 -29.10 6.20 6.94
C ALA A 94 -28.30 5.89 5.65
N PRO A 95 -27.05 5.34 5.75
CA PRO A 95 -26.25 5.01 4.59
C PRO A 95 -26.81 3.77 3.89
N ASP A 96 -26.50 3.62 2.60
CA ASP A 96 -26.76 2.42 1.82
C ASP A 96 -25.67 1.36 2.02
N VAL A 97 -24.44 1.83 2.35
CA VAL A 97 -23.29 0.98 2.65
C VAL A 97 -22.33 1.68 3.62
N ILE A 98 -21.68 0.90 4.48
CA ILE A 98 -20.60 1.34 5.37
C ILE A 98 -19.30 0.74 4.85
N VAL A 99 -18.26 1.58 4.65
CA VAL A 99 -16.92 1.14 4.26
C VAL A 99 -15.95 1.37 5.41
N ALA A 100 -15.33 0.30 5.92
CA ALA A 100 -14.27 0.38 6.92
C ALA A 100 -12.91 0.35 6.23
N TRP A 101 -12.18 1.47 6.25
CA TRP A 101 -10.90 1.64 5.57
C TRP A 101 -9.76 1.13 6.44
N ASN A 102 -9.22 -0.03 6.09
CA ASN A 102 -8.00 -0.61 6.67
C ASN A 102 -7.95 -0.61 8.21
N GLN A 103 -9.11 -0.85 8.85
CA GLN A 103 -9.21 -0.88 10.31
C GLN A 103 -10.25 -1.89 10.80
N PHE A 104 -9.92 -2.61 11.89
CA PHE A 104 -10.83 -3.54 12.55
C PHE A 104 -11.55 -2.83 13.70
N THR A 105 -12.74 -2.31 13.42
CA THR A 105 -13.61 -1.67 14.40
C THR A 105 -14.36 -2.73 15.21
N ASP A 106 -14.29 -2.68 16.55
CA ASP A 106 -15.01 -3.63 17.41
C ASP A 106 -16.52 -3.36 17.44
N PHE A 107 -17.31 -4.23 16.83
CA PHE A 107 -18.79 -4.17 16.80
C PHE A 107 -19.48 -5.07 17.81
N ARG A 108 -18.78 -5.92 18.59
CA ARG A 108 -19.40 -6.83 19.56
C ARG A 108 -20.27 -6.15 20.63
N ARG A 109 -20.03 -4.89 20.87
CA ARG A 109 -20.74 -4.09 21.89
C ARG A 109 -21.76 -3.17 21.30
N ASP A 110 -21.98 -3.22 20.01
CA ASP A 110 -23.04 -2.47 19.38
C ASP A 110 -24.37 -3.14 19.73
N PRO A 111 -25.29 -2.45 20.44
CA PRO A 111 -26.49 -3.07 21.05
C PRO A 111 -27.52 -3.55 20.04
N LEU A 112 -27.36 -3.17 18.78
CA LEU A 112 -28.31 -3.43 17.70
C LEU A 112 -27.56 -3.75 16.40
N PRO A 113 -28.15 -4.46 15.42
CA PRO A 113 -27.51 -4.72 14.14
C PRO A 113 -27.20 -3.42 13.38
N LEU A 114 -26.18 -3.47 12.52
CA LEU A 114 -25.83 -2.37 11.63
C LEU A 114 -27.01 -2.06 10.68
N PRO A 115 -27.20 -0.78 10.29
CA PRO A 115 -28.35 -0.37 9.49
C PRO A 115 -28.27 -0.80 8.01
N CYS A 116 -27.08 -1.18 7.54
CA CYS A 116 -26.80 -1.54 6.17
C CYS A 116 -25.52 -2.41 6.10
N PRO A 117 -25.17 -2.99 4.92
CA PRO A 117 -23.96 -3.78 4.75
C PRO A 117 -22.70 -3.02 5.18
N LEU A 118 -21.83 -3.72 5.93
CA LEU A 118 -20.48 -3.28 6.25
C LEU A 118 -19.51 -3.96 5.30
N VAL A 119 -18.76 -3.19 4.54
CA VAL A 119 -17.71 -3.65 3.63
C VAL A 119 -16.37 -3.27 4.21
N TYR A 120 -15.48 -4.23 4.32
CA TYR A 120 -14.10 -3.98 4.76
C TYR A 120 -13.21 -3.68 3.56
N TYR A 121 -12.42 -2.61 3.60
CA TYR A 121 -11.44 -2.30 2.57
C TYR A 121 -10.02 -2.55 3.10
N GLU A 122 -9.40 -3.63 2.63
CA GLU A 122 -8.09 -4.13 3.03
C GLU A 122 -6.96 -3.45 2.26
N HIS A 123 -5.99 -2.88 3.00
CA HIS A 123 -4.80 -2.22 2.47
C HIS A 123 -3.51 -2.63 3.20
N GLY A 124 -3.47 -3.81 3.81
CA GLY A 124 -2.28 -4.33 4.48
C GLY A 124 -2.44 -4.64 5.96
N MET A 125 -3.62 -4.42 6.56
CA MET A 125 -3.86 -4.79 7.95
C MET A 125 -3.83 -6.30 8.18
N SER A 126 -4.19 -7.12 7.19
CA SER A 126 -4.23 -8.57 7.29
C SER A 126 -2.85 -9.20 7.50
N TRP A 127 -1.74 -8.53 7.15
CA TRP A 127 -0.39 -9.03 7.44
C TRP A 127 -0.01 -8.97 8.91
N TYR A 128 -0.56 -8.01 9.66
CA TYR A 128 -0.26 -7.86 11.08
C TYR A 128 -0.90 -8.97 11.93
N THR A 129 -0.34 -9.18 13.11
CA THR A 129 -0.93 -10.07 14.12
C THR A 129 -2.04 -9.33 14.85
N HIS A 130 -3.22 -9.92 14.83
CA HIS A 130 -4.40 -9.41 15.53
C HIS A 130 -4.81 -10.38 16.64
N SER A 131 -5.27 -9.84 17.77
CA SER A 131 -5.82 -10.69 18.81
C SER A 131 -7.10 -11.37 18.33
N PRO A 132 -7.41 -12.61 18.79
CA PRO A 132 -8.67 -13.28 18.48
C PRO A 132 -9.89 -12.41 18.81
N ARG A 133 -9.74 -11.57 19.83
CA ARG A 133 -10.77 -10.60 20.23
C ARG A 133 -11.02 -9.51 19.18
N GLN A 134 -9.98 -9.01 18.50
CA GLN A 134 -10.15 -8.01 17.43
C GLN A 134 -10.84 -8.65 16.23
N LEU A 135 -10.38 -9.82 15.80
CA LEU A 135 -10.94 -10.54 14.65
C LEU A 135 -12.41 -10.91 14.88
N SER A 136 -12.76 -11.54 16.01
CA SER A 136 -14.14 -11.89 16.36
C SER A 136 -15.04 -10.68 16.59
N GLY A 137 -14.46 -9.52 16.86
CA GLY A 137 -15.21 -8.27 17.00
C GLY A 137 -15.54 -7.57 15.70
N PHE A 138 -14.94 -7.99 14.59
CA PHE A 138 -15.08 -7.31 13.30
C PHE A 138 -15.51 -8.26 12.16
N LEU A 139 -14.78 -9.33 11.92
CA LEU A 139 -14.97 -10.19 10.75
C LEU A 139 -16.38 -10.79 10.61
N PRO A 140 -17.05 -11.23 11.69
CA PRO A 140 -18.42 -11.75 11.59
C PRO A 140 -19.47 -10.70 11.17
N HIS A 141 -19.13 -9.40 11.22
CA HIS A 141 -20.06 -8.32 10.91
C HIS A 141 -19.92 -7.79 9.47
N ILE A 142 -18.89 -8.20 8.72
CA ILE A 142 -18.73 -7.75 7.34
C ILE A 142 -19.66 -8.51 6.39
N ALA A 143 -20.32 -7.79 5.50
CA ALA A 143 -21.07 -8.37 4.38
C ALA A 143 -20.15 -8.83 3.26
N GLY A 144 -18.94 -8.28 3.21
CA GLY A 144 -17.86 -8.62 2.30
C GLY A 144 -16.66 -7.72 2.46
N ALA A 145 -15.65 -7.90 1.61
CA ALA A 145 -14.46 -7.09 1.60
C ALA A 145 -14.11 -6.61 0.19
N ILE A 146 -13.36 -5.51 0.13
CA ILE A 146 -12.63 -5.05 -1.05
C ILE A 146 -11.15 -5.15 -0.68
N ALA A 147 -10.33 -5.68 -1.56
CA ALA A 147 -8.90 -5.84 -1.35
C ALA A 147 -8.11 -5.03 -2.38
N ALA A 148 -7.07 -4.35 -1.94
CA ALA A 148 -6.25 -3.50 -2.81
C ALA A 148 -5.38 -4.30 -3.81
N SER A 149 -5.37 -5.63 -3.69
CA SER A 149 -4.65 -6.58 -4.55
C SER A 149 -5.22 -7.99 -4.36
N GLU A 150 -4.88 -8.92 -5.25
CA GLU A 150 -5.19 -10.34 -5.04
C GLU A 150 -4.44 -10.89 -3.82
N ALA A 151 -3.18 -10.52 -3.62
CA ALA A 151 -2.43 -10.90 -2.41
C ALA A 151 -3.16 -10.48 -1.12
N ALA A 152 -3.72 -9.28 -1.08
CA ALA A 152 -4.52 -8.82 0.06
C ALA A 152 -5.80 -9.64 0.24
N ALA A 153 -6.44 -10.06 -0.85
CA ALA A 153 -7.60 -10.95 -0.79
C ALA A 153 -7.21 -12.33 -0.25
N GLN A 154 -6.09 -12.88 -0.70
CA GLN A 154 -5.59 -14.18 -0.22
C GLN A 154 -5.17 -14.14 1.24
N MET A 155 -4.55 -13.05 1.70
CA MET A 155 -4.25 -12.85 3.13
C MET A 155 -5.52 -12.89 3.99
N LEU A 156 -6.59 -12.26 3.55
CA LEU A 156 -7.88 -12.32 4.25
C LEU A 156 -8.44 -13.74 4.30
N ARG A 157 -8.36 -14.49 3.19
CA ARG A 157 -8.85 -15.87 3.12
C ARG A 157 -8.00 -16.83 3.94
N LEU A 158 -6.69 -16.85 3.66
CA LEU A 158 -5.77 -17.87 4.21
C LEU A 158 -5.42 -17.63 5.68
N LYS A 159 -5.16 -16.37 6.06
CA LYS A 159 -4.72 -16.04 7.42
C LYS A 159 -5.89 -15.80 8.38
N HIS A 160 -6.97 -15.22 7.89
CA HIS A 160 -8.09 -14.81 8.74
C HIS A 160 -9.38 -15.59 8.50
N GLY A 161 -9.39 -16.54 7.56
CA GLY A 161 -10.54 -17.40 7.28
C GLY A 161 -11.79 -16.64 6.80
N VAL A 162 -11.61 -15.50 6.12
CA VAL A 162 -12.74 -14.73 5.61
C VAL A 162 -13.43 -15.48 4.49
N THR A 163 -14.69 -15.86 4.72
CA THR A 163 -15.55 -16.57 3.75
C THR A 163 -16.53 -15.65 3.03
N ALA A 164 -16.70 -14.42 3.52
CA ALA A 164 -17.51 -13.40 2.85
C ALA A 164 -16.93 -13.07 1.47
N PRO A 165 -17.74 -12.62 0.50
CA PRO A 165 -17.26 -12.20 -0.82
C PRO A 165 -16.13 -11.17 -0.72
N ILE A 166 -15.06 -11.37 -1.49
CA ILE A 166 -13.94 -10.42 -1.56
C ILE A 166 -13.78 -10.00 -3.03
N GLU A 167 -13.78 -8.69 -3.25
CA GLU A 167 -13.55 -8.11 -4.56
C GLU A 167 -12.19 -7.41 -4.62
N VAL A 168 -11.46 -7.60 -5.71
CA VAL A 168 -10.17 -6.93 -5.89
C VAL A 168 -10.36 -5.59 -6.60
N CYS A 169 -9.87 -4.53 -5.97
CA CYS A 169 -9.86 -3.19 -6.50
C CYS A 169 -8.44 -2.61 -6.39
N LEU A 170 -7.63 -2.81 -7.44
CA LEU A 170 -6.24 -2.38 -7.47
C LEU A 170 -6.12 -0.87 -7.22
N ASN A 171 -5.19 -0.48 -6.36
CA ASN A 171 -4.92 0.92 -6.09
C ASN A 171 -4.39 1.62 -7.36
N PRO A 172 -4.80 2.87 -7.60
CA PRO A 172 -4.36 3.61 -8.77
C PRO A 172 -2.95 4.17 -8.57
N ILE A 173 -2.25 4.35 -9.69
CA ILE A 173 -1.02 5.16 -9.70
C ILE A 173 -1.35 6.61 -9.40
N ARG A 174 -0.45 7.30 -8.71
CA ARG A 174 -0.64 8.72 -8.42
C ARG A 174 -0.46 9.57 -9.68
N ALA A 175 -1.48 10.35 -10.04
CA ALA A 175 -1.48 11.15 -11.26
C ALA A 175 -0.25 12.09 -11.40
N ARG A 176 0.28 12.60 -10.27
CA ARG A 176 1.46 13.49 -10.24
C ARG A 176 2.76 12.81 -10.68
N VAL A 177 2.82 11.47 -10.68
CA VAL A 177 4.00 10.71 -11.12
C VAL A 177 3.87 10.31 -12.59
N LEU A 178 2.65 10.26 -13.12
CA LEU A 178 2.43 9.99 -14.52
C LEU A 178 2.95 11.18 -15.37
N SER A 179 3.84 10.90 -16.31
CA SER A 179 4.33 11.88 -17.26
C SER A 179 3.94 11.47 -18.67
N ALA A 180 3.21 12.35 -19.37
CA ALA A 180 2.91 12.15 -20.78
C ALA A 180 4.16 12.12 -21.69
N HIS A 181 5.31 12.54 -21.16
CA HIS A 181 6.58 12.65 -21.89
C HIS A 181 7.64 11.65 -21.40
N ALA A 182 7.27 10.69 -20.55
CA ALA A 182 8.22 9.65 -20.17
C ALA A 182 8.56 8.78 -21.39
N THR A 183 9.84 8.54 -21.62
CA THR A 183 10.35 7.71 -22.71
C THR A 183 11.16 6.53 -22.17
N PRO A 184 11.28 5.46 -22.94
CA PRO A 184 12.18 4.36 -22.60
C PRO A 184 13.60 4.88 -22.39
N ARG A 185 14.26 4.35 -21.38
CA ARG A 185 15.58 4.80 -20.94
C ARG A 185 16.69 3.98 -21.58
N GLN A 186 17.87 4.59 -21.61
CA GLN A 186 19.11 3.95 -22.03
C GLN A 186 20.13 4.11 -20.92
N LEU A 187 20.97 3.09 -20.72
CA LEU A 187 22.11 3.17 -19.82
C LEU A 187 23.25 3.94 -20.48
N ASP A 188 23.91 4.78 -19.71
CA ASP A 188 25.19 5.33 -20.06
C ASP A 188 26.28 4.33 -19.63
N PRO A 189 26.99 3.69 -20.57
CA PRO A 189 28.02 2.70 -20.22
C PRO A 189 29.24 3.29 -19.51
N ALA A 190 29.43 4.62 -19.56
CA ALA A 190 30.51 5.32 -18.89
C ALA A 190 30.17 5.77 -17.48
N ALA A 191 28.88 5.76 -17.09
CA ALA A 191 28.40 6.19 -15.78
C ALA A 191 28.21 5.01 -14.82
N PRO A 192 28.32 5.22 -13.50
CA PRO A 192 27.90 4.23 -12.52
C PRO A 192 26.40 3.88 -12.67
N ILE A 193 26.05 2.62 -12.42
CA ILE A 193 24.64 2.19 -12.34
C ILE A 193 24.00 2.83 -11.09
N ARG A 194 22.96 3.63 -11.28
CA ARG A 194 22.25 4.32 -10.21
C ARG A 194 21.04 3.53 -9.75
N LEU A 195 21.13 3.00 -8.54
CA LEU A 195 20.04 2.27 -7.89
C LEU A 195 19.21 3.23 -7.04
N GLY A 196 17.89 3.10 -7.08
CA GLY A 196 16.99 3.89 -6.26
C GLY A 196 16.15 3.03 -5.33
N TRP A 197 15.86 3.55 -4.15
CA TRP A 197 14.92 3.00 -3.20
C TRP A 197 14.09 4.13 -2.62
N ALA A 198 12.77 3.93 -2.44
CA ALA A 198 11.91 4.93 -1.86
C ALA A 198 10.86 4.31 -0.93
N GLY A 199 10.70 4.89 0.25
CA GLY A 199 9.71 4.42 1.21
C GLY A 199 9.94 4.94 2.63
N ARG A 200 9.07 4.53 3.55
CA ARG A 200 9.30 4.78 4.97
C ARG A 200 10.46 3.92 5.45
N LEU A 201 11.43 4.50 6.15
CA LEU A 201 12.54 3.76 6.75
C LEU A 201 12.05 3.05 8.02
N VAL A 202 11.39 1.92 7.84
CA VAL A 202 10.85 1.03 8.89
C VAL A 202 11.30 -0.41 8.62
N PRO A 203 11.34 -1.29 9.65
CA PRO A 203 11.91 -2.64 9.53
C PRO A 203 11.41 -3.43 8.33
N LEU A 204 10.10 -3.45 8.09
CA LEU A 204 9.49 -4.21 7.00
C LEU A 204 9.94 -3.79 5.58
N LYS A 205 10.51 -2.60 5.41
CA LYS A 205 10.98 -2.09 4.13
C LYS A 205 12.43 -2.43 3.82
N ALA A 206 13.18 -2.91 4.79
CA ALA A 206 14.53 -3.49 4.68
C ALA A 206 15.53 -2.69 3.81
N ALA A 207 15.52 -1.34 3.92
CA ALA A 207 16.34 -0.46 3.10
C ALA A 207 17.86 -0.78 3.17
N GLY A 208 18.33 -1.35 4.28
CA GLY A 208 19.71 -1.78 4.46
C GLY A 208 20.19 -2.81 3.42
N LEU A 209 19.28 -3.60 2.84
CA LEU A 209 19.66 -4.56 1.79
C LEU A 209 20.16 -3.87 0.51
N LEU A 210 19.70 -2.65 0.20
CA LEU A 210 20.24 -1.89 -0.93
C LEU A 210 21.70 -1.49 -0.70
N VAL A 211 22.06 -1.12 0.54
CA VAL A 211 23.47 -0.81 0.91
C VAL A 211 24.35 -2.03 0.66
N LEU A 212 23.92 -3.19 1.13
CA LEU A 212 24.67 -4.45 0.94
C LEU A 212 24.70 -4.90 -0.53
N ALA A 213 23.66 -4.62 -1.31
CA ALA A 213 23.66 -4.90 -2.75
C ALA A 213 24.68 -4.02 -3.50
N VAL A 214 24.78 -2.73 -3.15
CA VAL A 214 25.84 -1.84 -3.70
C VAL A 214 27.21 -2.36 -3.32
N GLN A 215 27.42 -2.75 -2.06
CA GLN A 215 28.69 -3.35 -1.62
C GLN A 215 29.04 -4.60 -2.43
N ALA A 216 28.08 -5.51 -2.63
CA ALA A 216 28.28 -6.73 -3.42
C ALA A 216 28.61 -6.45 -4.90
N LEU A 217 27.95 -5.46 -5.52
CA LEU A 217 28.25 -5.04 -6.89
C LEU A 217 29.68 -4.48 -7.00
N ARG A 218 30.05 -3.60 -6.08
CA ARG A 218 31.41 -2.99 -6.09
C ARG A 218 32.48 -4.00 -5.80
N ALA A 219 32.27 -4.96 -4.92
CA ALA A 219 33.19 -6.08 -4.69
C ALA A 219 33.41 -6.93 -5.96
N ARG A 220 32.47 -6.93 -6.90
CA ARG A 220 32.54 -7.60 -8.22
C ARG A 220 33.10 -6.67 -9.32
N GLY A 221 33.62 -5.48 -8.95
CA GLY A 221 34.20 -4.52 -9.88
C GLY A 221 33.18 -3.69 -10.68
N VAL A 222 31.92 -3.70 -10.29
CA VAL A 222 30.85 -2.94 -10.96
C VAL A 222 30.69 -1.57 -10.30
N ALA A 223 30.81 -0.49 -11.10
CA ALA A 223 30.53 0.85 -10.62
C ALA A 223 29.01 1.01 -10.36
N ALA A 224 28.63 1.03 -9.09
CA ALA A 224 27.25 1.18 -8.67
C ALA A 224 27.14 2.21 -7.54
N GLU A 225 26.06 2.98 -7.57
CA GLU A 225 25.66 3.97 -6.56
C GLU A 225 24.20 3.78 -6.18
N ALA A 226 23.79 4.27 -5.01
CA ALA A 226 22.38 4.22 -4.61
C ALA A 226 21.91 5.52 -3.96
N VAL A 227 20.64 5.82 -4.20
CA VAL A 227 19.91 6.91 -3.55
C VAL A 227 18.71 6.34 -2.80
N ILE A 228 18.65 6.57 -1.49
CA ILE A 228 17.57 6.12 -0.61
C ILE A 228 16.73 7.32 -0.20
N ALA A 229 15.48 7.36 -0.68
CA ALA A 229 14.50 8.41 -0.39
C ALA A 229 13.52 7.97 0.70
N GLY A 230 13.39 8.75 1.75
CA GLY A 230 12.44 8.55 2.82
C GLY A 230 12.97 8.82 4.22
N GLU A 231 12.06 8.76 5.18
CA GLU A 231 12.33 8.95 6.61
C GLU A 231 11.69 7.85 7.44
N GLY A 232 12.19 7.63 8.64
CA GLY A 232 11.64 6.66 9.58
C GLY A 232 12.59 6.20 10.66
N ALA A 233 12.11 5.28 11.50
CA ALA A 233 12.84 4.81 12.68
C ALA A 233 14.16 4.10 12.33
N GLU A 234 14.29 3.49 11.16
CA GLU A 234 15.50 2.78 10.72
C GLU A 234 16.56 3.68 10.07
N ARG A 235 16.31 5.03 9.96
CA ARG A 235 17.30 5.93 9.33
C ARG A 235 18.69 5.82 9.96
N ALA A 236 18.77 5.83 11.29
CA ALA A 236 20.04 5.75 12.01
C ALA A 236 20.73 4.38 11.80
N THR A 237 19.97 3.30 11.74
CA THR A 237 20.48 1.96 11.45
C THR A 237 21.07 1.88 10.04
N VAL A 238 20.36 2.41 9.03
CA VAL A 238 20.85 2.44 7.65
C VAL A 238 22.08 3.34 7.51
N ALA A 239 22.12 4.51 8.15
CA ALA A 239 23.26 5.41 8.14
C ALA A 239 24.52 4.76 8.77
N ARG A 240 24.34 4.04 9.88
CA ARG A 240 25.44 3.28 10.50
C ARG A 240 25.92 2.17 9.57
N LEU A 241 25.01 1.41 8.94
CA LEU A 241 25.38 0.35 8.00
C LEU A 241 26.19 0.91 6.80
N ILE A 242 25.82 2.07 6.27
CA ILE A 242 26.59 2.76 5.21
C ILE A 242 28.02 3.04 5.67
N ALA A 243 28.21 3.53 6.91
CA ALA A 243 29.53 3.80 7.47
C ALA A 243 30.33 2.50 7.69
N ASP A 244 29.71 1.50 8.34
CA ASP A 244 30.35 0.23 8.69
C ASP A 244 30.79 -0.59 7.47
N THR A 245 30.05 -0.46 6.34
CA THR A 245 30.38 -1.10 5.07
C THR A 245 31.32 -0.29 4.17
N GLY A 246 31.68 0.94 4.57
CA GLY A 246 32.50 1.84 3.76
C GLY A 246 31.80 2.38 2.53
N MET A 247 30.47 2.37 2.49
CA MET A 247 29.68 2.80 1.32
C MET A 247 29.30 4.30 1.33
N GLY A 248 29.92 5.11 2.19
CA GLY A 248 29.59 6.53 2.34
C GLY A 248 29.65 7.39 1.10
N GLU A 249 30.58 7.08 0.18
CA GLU A 249 30.71 7.77 -1.10
C GLU A 249 29.75 7.25 -2.20
N HIS A 250 29.06 6.14 -1.95
CA HIS A 250 28.31 5.41 -2.96
C HIS A 250 26.82 5.28 -2.64
N VAL A 251 26.41 5.52 -1.38
CA VAL A 251 25.01 5.43 -0.95
C VAL A 251 24.60 6.70 -0.23
N THR A 252 23.60 7.38 -0.75
CA THR A 252 23.10 8.66 -0.22
C THR A 252 21.69 8.51 0.37
N LEU A 253 21.50 8.98 1.61
CA LEU A 253 20.19 9.15 2.25
C LEU A 253 19.68 10.57 2.01
N VAL A 254 18.73 10.74 1.09
CA VAL A 254 18.23 12.07 0.70
C VAL A 254 17.04 12.58 1.52
N GLY A 255 16.50 11.77 2.46
CA GLY A 255 15.33 12.15 3.24
C GLY A 255 14.04 12.14 2.43
N LEU A 256 13.07 12.95 2.82
CA LEU A 256 11.81 13.08 2.09
C LEU A 256 12.03 13.81 0.75
N VAL A 257 11.42 13.26 -0.30
CA VAL A 257 11.48 13.81 -1.65
C VAL A 257 10.07 14.23 -2.09
N ASP A 258 9.91 15.49 -2.47
CA ASP A 258 8.62 16.03 -2.92
C ASP A 258 8.35 15.67 -4.39
N ASP A 259 9.36 15.85 -5.28
CA ASP A 259 9.27 15.46 -6.69
C ASP A 259 9.78 14.02 -6.90
N MET A 260 8.87 13.07 -6.66
CA MET A 260 9.17 11.66 -6.89
C MET A 260 9.42 11.35 -8.38
N ALA A 261 8.81 12.09 -9.31
CA ALA A 261 9.07 11.88 -10.73
C ALA A 261 10.52 12.24 -11.08
N ALA A 262 11.06 13.35 -10.54
CA ALA A 262 12.48 13.69 -10.69
C ALA A 262 13.38 12.64 -10.04
N PHE A 263 13.04 12.14 -8.85
CA PHE A 263 13.77 11.05 -8.20
C PHE A 263 13.89 9.82 -9.11
N TYR A 264 12.76 9.32 -9.64
CA TYR A 264 12.77 8.15 -10.53
C TYR A 264 13.55 8.42 -11.83
N ARG A 265 13.48 9.64 -12.39
CA ARG A 265 14.30 10.00 -13.56
C ARG A 265 15.80 10.01 -13.27
N GLY A 266 16.20 10.21 -12.02
CA GLY A 266 17.60 10.24 -11.59
C GLY A 266 18.25 8.87 -11.35
N ILE A 267 17.51 7.76 -11.47
CA ILE A 267 17.99 6.40 -11.20
C ILE A 267 17.82 5.50 -12.43
N ASP A 268 18.59 4.43 -12.53
CA ASP A 268 18.51 3.47 -13.63
C ASP A 268 17.65 2.26 -13.27
N LEU A 269 17.72 1.78 -12.03
CA LEU A 269 16.91 0.67 -11.52
C LEU A 269 16.29 1.05 -10.17
N PHE A 270 15.04 0.67 -9.97
CA PHE A 270 14.38 0.78 -8.68
C PHE A 270 14.43 -0.57 -7.96
N ILE A 271 14.94 -0.57 -6.73
CA ILE A 271 15.09 -1.78 -5.92
C ILE A 271 14.09 -1.71 -4.75
N SER A 272 13.13 -2.60 -4.73
CA SER A 272 12.21 -2.75 -3.61
C SER A 272 12.62 -3.94 -2.75
N THR A 273 13.15 -3.64 -1.58
CA THR A 273 13.63 -4.65 -0.62
C THR A 273 12.58 -5.02 0.42
N SER A 274 11.34 -4.55 0.27
CA SER A 274 10.26 -4.78 1.22
C SER A 274 9.97 -6.28 1.40
N MET A 275 9.80 -6.68 2.64
CA MET A 275 9.45 -8.07 3.02
C MET A 275 8.03 -8.41 2.66
N HIS A 276 7.13 -7.44 2.75
CA HIS A 276 5.75 -7.56 2.29
C HIS A 276 5.27 -6.26 1.65
N GLU A 277 4.35 -6.39 0.71
CA GLU A 277 3.76 -5.24 0.02
C GLU A 277 2.36 -5.58 -0.50
N THR A 278 1.38 -4.77 -0.17
CA THR A 278 0.01 -5.01 -0.65
C THR A 278 -0.07 -4.96 -2.18
N LEU A 279 0.46 -3.90 -2.83
CA LEU A 279 0.49 -3.76 -4.30
C LEU A 279 1.79 -3.12 -4.82
N SER A 280 2.50 -2.37 -3.99
CA SER A 280 3.73 -1.63 -4.35
C SER A 280 3.57 -0.50 -5.38
N LEU A 281 2.89 0.57 -4.97
CA LEU A 281 2.73 1.77 -5.81
C LEU A 281 4.08 2.41 -6.18
N VAL A 282 5.11 2.34 -5.33
CA VAL A 282 6.44 2.89 -5.64
C VAL A 282 7.12 2.17 -6.80
N CYS A 283 6.89 0.86 -6.95
CA CYS A 283 7.34 0.10 -8.12
C CYS A 283 6.62 0.56 -9.39
N LEU A 284 5.31 0.70 -9.31
CA LEU A 284 4.50 1.19 -10.44
C LEU A 284 4.89 2.62 -10.83
N GLU A 285 5.17 3.47 -9.85
CA GLU A 285 5.64 4.85 -10.06
C GLU A 285 7.01 4.90 -10.76
N ALA A 286 7.95 4.03 -10.36
CA ALA A 286 9.24 3.90 -11.04
C ALA A 286 9.08 3.45 -12.49
N MET A 287 8.26 2.42 -12.72
CA MET A 287 7.94 1.91 -14.05
C MET A 287 7.29 2.99 -14.95
N ALA A 288 6.46 3.88 -14.39
CA ALA A 288 5.86 5.00 -15.11
C ALA A 288 6.87 6.06 -15.58
N GLN A 289 8.10 6.01 -15.09
CA GLN A 289 9.24 6.82 -15.57
C GLN A 289 10.21 5.99 -16.41
N GLY A 290 9.81 4.79 -16.87
CA GLY A 290 10.63 3.89 -17.66
C GLY A 290 11.77 3.23 -16.86
N VAL A 291 11.67 3.18 -15.54
CA VAL A 291 12.68 2.56 -14.66
C VAL A 291 12.29 1.12 -14.36
N PRO A 292 13.07 0.11 -14.83
CA PRO A 292 12.83 -1.28 -14.48
C PRO A 292 13.00 -1.53 -12.98
N VAL A 293 12.30 -2.53 -12.45
CA VAL A 293 12.20 -2.80 -11.02
C VAL A 293 12.77 -4.16 -10.67
N ILE A 294 13.44 -4.27 -9.52
CA ILE A 294 13.77 -5.55 -8.87
C ILE A 294 13.07 -5.58 -7.51
N ALA A 295 12.30 -6.64 -7.25
CA ALA A 295 11.56 -6.83 -6.00
C ALA A 295 11.49 -8.32 -5.61
N SER A 296 10.93 -8.61 -4.43
CA SER A 296 10.67 -9.98 -3.98
C SER A 296 9.50 -10.62 -4.73
N GLN A 297 9.55 -11.94 -4.92
CA GLN A 297 8.44 -12.72 -5.49
C GLN A 297 7.43 -13.09 -4.40
N VAL A 298 6.91 -12.10 -3.69
CA VAL A 298 5.90 -12.29 -2.63
C VAL A 298 4.80 -11.24 -2.75
N ASP A 299 3.67 -11.56 -2.16
CA ASP A 299 2.51 -10.66 -2.03
C ASP A 299 2.10 -10.02 -3.36
N GLY A 300 1.82 -8.71 -3.37
CA GLY A 300 1.36 -7.97 -4.54
C GLY A 300 2.45 -7.50 -5.52
N PHE A 301 3.73 -7.83 -5.31
CA PHE A 301 4.77 -7.46 -6.26
C PHE A 301 4.56 -8.05 -7.66
N PRO A 302 4.25 -9.36 -7.82
CA PRO A 302 3.98 -9.95 -9.14
C PRO A 302 2.69 -9.45 -9.81
N GLU A 303 1.83 -8.75 -9.10
CA GLU A 303 0.65 -8.09 -9.69
C GLU A 303 1.01 -6.79 -10.44
N VAL A 304 2.16 -6.20 -10.13
CA VAL A 304 2.69 -4.99 -10.73
C VAL A 304 3.85 -5.29 -11.67
N ILE A 305 4.73 -6.23 -11.28
CA ILE A 305 5.97 -6.55 -11.98
C ILE A 305 5.82 -7.89 -12.69
N GLN A 306 5.83 -7.88 -14.00
CA GLN A 306 5.92 -9.10 -14.80
C GLN A 306 7.38 -9.53 -14.87
N HIS A 307 7.70 -10.62 -14.12
CA HIS A 307 9.07 -11.17 -14.07
C HIS A 307 9.61 -11.48 -15.47
N GLY A 308 10.84 -11.02 -15.73
CA GLY A 308 11.50 -11.23 -17.02
C GLY A 308 11.03 -10.30 -18.15
N VAL A 309 10.07 -9.40 -17.89
CA VAL A 309 9.52 -8.49 -18.91
C VAL A 309 9.59 -7.03 -18.46
N THR A 310 8.99 -6.68 -17.32
CA THR A 310 8.96 -5.30 -16.82
C THR A 310 9.96 -5.06 -15.69
N GLY A 311 10.55 -6.14 -15.18
CA GLY A 311 11.49 -6.16 -14.06
C GLY A 311 11.73 -7.60 -13.60
N LEU A 312 12.31 -7.75 -12.42
CA LEU A 312 12.56 -9.05 -11.81
C LEU A 312 11.84 -9.17 -10.47
N CYS A 313 11.07 -10.24 -10.28
CA CYS A 313 10.62 -10.72 -8.99
C CYS A 313 11.53 -11.88 -8.59
N LEU A 314 12.38 -11.65 -7.57
CA LEU A 314 13.37 -12.62 -7.12
C LEU A 314 12.83 -13.41 -5.91
N THR A 315 13.19 -14.69 -5.82
CA THR A 315 12.82 -15.51 -4.67
C THR A 315 13.61 -15.07 -3.44
N PRO A 316 12.93 -14.70 -2.33
CA PRO A 316 13.61 -14.33 -1.09
C PRO A 316 14.14 -15.58 -0.39
N THR A 317 15.43 -15.58 -0.03
CA THR A 317 16.13 -16.72 0.58
C THR A 317 16.86 -16.38 1.87
N LEU A 318 17.07 -15.08 2.15
CA LEU A 318 17.76 -14.64 3.36
C LEU A 318 16.82 -14.73 4.55
N SER A 319 17.23 -15.42 5.60
CA SER A 319 16.42 -15.51 6.82
C SER A 319 16.33 -14.15 7.52
N VAL A 320 15.26 -13.96 8.30
CA VAL A 320 15.09 -12.76 9.13
C VAL A 320 16.24 -12.60 10.15
N ALA A 321 16.73 -13.71 10.69
CA ALA A 321 17.84 -13.70 11.65
C ALA A 321 19.16 -13.25 11.00
N ASP A 322 19.46 -13.77 9.80
CA ASP A 322 20.66 -13.38 9.06
C ASP A 322 20.58 -11.92 8.62
N TYR A 323 19.40 -11.47 8.18
CA TYR A 323 19.19 -10.05 7.86
C TYR A 323 19.48 -9.15 9.06
N ALA A 324 18.96 -9.49 10.24
CA ALA A 324 19.20 -8.72 11.46
C ALA A 324 20.69 -8.73 11.85
N ALA A 325 21.37 -9.86 11.71
CA ALA A 325 22.80 -9.98 11.97
C ALA A 325 23.65 -9.13 11.00
N LEU A 326 23.28 -9.09 9.72
CA LEU A 326 23.97 -8.32 8.68
C LEU A 326 23.76 -6.80 8.79
N THR A 327 22.59 -6.36 9.24
CA THR A 327 22.20 -4.95 9.16
C THR A 327 22.03 -4.26 10.52
N GLY A 328 21.89 -5.02 11.59
CA GLY A 328 21.48 -4.51 12.91
C GLY A 328 20.06 -3.95 12.94
N ALA A 329 19.24 -4.25 11.94
CA ALA A 329 17.86 -3.76 11.83
C ALA A 329 16.93 -4.50 12.78
N SER A 330 15.81 -3.86 13.13
CA SER A 330 14.73 -4.48 13.90
C SER A 330 14.01 -5.55 13.09
N THR A 331 13.57 -6.62 13.78
CA THR A 331 12.80 -7.74 13.21
C THR A 331 11.30 -7.65 13.50
N ALA A 332 10.80 -6.46 13.87
CA ALA A 332 9.39 -6.24 14.21
C ALA A 332 8.52 -6.10 12.96
N PHE A 333 8.23 -7.23 12.30
CA PHE A 333 7.37 -7.31 11.11
C PHE A 333 6.54 -8.60 11.07
N ALA A 334 5.70 -8.74 10.03
CA ALA A 334 4.84 -9.89 9.87
C ALA A 334 5.65 -11.20 9.73
N PRO A 335 5.29 -12.27 10.45
CA PRO A 335 6.01 -13.54 10.37
C PRO A 335 5.78 -14.30 9.07
N GLN A 336 4.70 -14.00 8.36
CA GLN A 336 4.28 -14.68 7.15
C GLN A 336 3.86 -13.72 6.05
N VAL A 337 4.11 -14.13 4.83
CA VAL A 337 3.73 -13.45 3.58
C VAL A 337 2.98 -14.43 2.67
N TYR A 338 2.28 -13.91 1.67
CA TYR A 338 1.66 -14.71 0.64
C TYR A 338 2.67 -15.01 -0.49
N ASP A 339 2.84 -16.28 -0.83
CA ASP A 339 3.58 -16.70 -2.02
C ASP A 339 2.60 -16.93 -3.19
N PRO A 340 2.62 -16.09 -4.23
CA PRO A 340 1.73 -16.24 -5.38
C PRO A 340 2.00 -17.50 -6.20
N ALA A 341 3.22 -18.05 -6.15
CA ALA A 341 3.59 -19.24 -6.91
C ALA A 341 2.96 -20.52 -6.32
N SER A 342 3.05 -20.70 -5.01
CA SER A 342 2.43 -21.83 -4.31
C SER A 342 0.98 -21.55 -3.87
N GLN A 343 0.52 -20.31 -3.93
CA GLN A 343 -0.77 -19.85 -3.41
C GLN A 343 -0.96 -20.13 -1.91
N GLN A 344 0.12 -20.05 -1.14
CA GLN A 344 0.13 -20.34 0.29
C GLN A 344 0.75 -19.20 1.10
N LEU A 345 0.54 -19.24 2.40
CA LEU A 345 1.31 -18.44 3.34
C LEU A 345 2.64 -19.14 3.61
N VAL A 346 3.73 -18.39 3.49
CA VAL A 346 5.08 -18.86 3.76
C VAL A 346 5.73 -17.97 4.80
N ASP A 347 6.75 -18.48 5.49
CA ASP A 347 7.52 -17.71 6.44
C ASP A 347 8.27 -16.58 5.72
N THR A 348 8.35 -15.42 6.38
CA THR A 348 8.99 -14.25 5.81
C THR A 348 10.49 -14.46 5.63
N HIS A 349 10.95 -14.30 4.40
CA HIS A 349 12.36 -14.22 4.03
C HIS A 349 12.61 -12.90 3.27
N LEU A 350 13.88 -12.55 3.11
CA LEU A 350 14.31 -11.36 2.40
C LEU A 350 15.16 -11.74 1.18
N LEU A 351 15.33 -10.79 0.27
CA LEU A 351 16.28 -10.95 -0.83
C LEU A 351 17.71 -10.92 -0.28
N SER A 352 18.56 -11.83 -0.74
CA SER A 352 19.97 -11.75 -0.41
C SER A 352 20.66 -10.62 -1.19
N PRO A 353 21.71 -9.99 -0.62
CA PRO A 353 22.49 -8.97 -1.32
C PRO A 353 23.06 -9.48 -2.65
N ASP A 354 23.49 -10.75 -2.70
CA ASP A 354 24.03 -11.37 -3.91
C ASP A 354 22.95 -11.57 -4.98
N ALA A 355 21.73 -12.02 -4.60
CA ALA A 355 20.63 -12.14 -5.55
C ALA A 355 20.22 -10.78 -6.13
N LEU A 356 20.25 -9.71 -5.31
CA LEU A 356 20.03 -8.34 -5.78
C LEU A 356 21.11 -7.92 -6.77
N ALA A 357 22.39 -8.17 -6.47
CA ALA A 357 23.50 -7.86 -7.36
C ALA A 357 23.41 -8.64 -8.69
N ASP A 358 23.09 -9.93 -8.64
CA ASP A 358 22.86 -10.74 -9.84
C ASP A 358 21.70 -10.20 -10.68
N GLY A 359 20.61 -9.80 -10.05
CA GLY A 359 19.46 -9.18 -10.71
C GLY A 359 19.83 -7.85 -11.40
N VAL A 360 20.59 -6.99 -10.74
CA VAL A 360 21.12 -5.74 -11.33
C VAL A 360 21.96 -6.07 -12.56
N LEU A 361 22.91 -6.99 -12.47
CA LEU A 361 23.76 -7.40 -13.59
C LEU A 361 22.94 -8.00 -14.74
N ALA A 362 21.94 -8.82 -14.44
CA ALA A 362 21.06 -9.40 -15.46
C ALA A 362 20.35 -8.33 -16.30
N LEU A 363 19.89 -7.24 -15.66
CA LEU A 363 19.18 -6.14 -16.33
C LEU A 363 20.12 -5.15 -17.04
N THR A 364 21.38 -5.01 -16.60
CA THR A 364 22.25 -3.92 -17.06
C THR A 364 23.41 -4.39 -17.93
N ARG A 365 23.67 -5.71 -18.04
CA ARG A 365 24.81 -6.27 -18.81
C ARG A 365 24.80 -5.87 -20.28
N GLN A 366 23.65 -5.67 -20.89
CA GLN A 366 23.48 -5.28 -22.28
C GLN A 366 22.50 -4.11 -22.40
N ALA A 367 22.88 -3.04 -23.10
CA ALA A 367 22.04 -1.86 -23.28
C ALA A 367 20.68 -2.18 -23.91
N SER A 368 20.64 -3.11 -24.89
CA SER A 368 19.40 -3.54 -25.53
C SER A 368 18.46 -4.27 -24.59
N VAL A 369 19.00 -5.09 -23.68
CA VAL A 369 18.20 -5.78 -22.64
C VAL A 369 17.58 -4.75 -21.71
N TYR A 370 18.38 -3.83 -21.17
CA TYR A 370 17.89 -2.77 -20.31
C TYR A 370 16.78 -1.93 -20.99
N GLN A 371 17.00 -1.53 -22.25
CA GLN A 371 16.04 -0.73 -23.01
C GLN A 371 14.72 -1.50 -23.23
N ALA A 372 14.78 -2.81 -23.47
CA ALA A 372 13.58 -3.64 -23.59
C ALA A 372 12.76 -3.66 -22.29
N TYR A 373 13.42 -3.86 -21.15
CA TYR A 373 12.75 -3.78 -19.83
C TYR A 373 12.19 -2.39 -19.55
N SER A 374 12.92 -1.34 -19.86
CA SER A 374 12.45 0.04 -19.68
C SER A 374 11.20 0.33 -20.52
N THR A 375 11.18 -0.10 -21.77
CA THR A 375 10.03 0.04 -22.68
C THR A 375 8.81 -0.70 -22.13
N ALA A 376 9.01 -1.95 -21.72
CA ALA A 376 7.92 -2.77 -21.18
C ALA A 376 7.39 -2.24 -19.84
N ALA A 377 8.28 -1.78 -18.94
CA ALA A 377 7.91 -1.18 -17.66
C ALA A 377 7.04 0.06 -17.87
N LEU A 378 7.47 0.96 -18.75
CA LEU A 378 6.74 2.17 -19.09
C LEU A 378 5.33 1.84 -19.64
N ALA A 379 5.23 0.91 -20.58
CA ALA A 379 3.96 0.49 -21.14
C ALA A 379 3.02 -0.13 -20.09
N ALA A 380 3.55 -0.98 -19.21
CA ALA A 380 2.77 -1.63 -18.15
C ALA A 380 2.23 -0.63 -17.12
N ALA A 381 3.02 0.36 -16.72
CA ALA A 381 2.58 1.37 -15.77
C ALA A 381 1.48 2.30 -16.33
N HIS A 382 1.43 2.48 -17.66
CA HIS A 382 0.39 3.23 -18.33
C HIS A 382 -0.86 2.38 -18.69
N ASN A 383 -0.91 1.12 -18.24
CA ASN A 383 -2.11 0.30 -18.41
C ASN A 383 -3.29 1.00 -17.71
N PRO A 384 -4.43 1.20 -18.43
CA PRO A 384 -5.61 1.85 -17.85
C PRO A 384 -6.11 1.20 -16.54
N VAL A 385 -5.76 -0.05 -16.31
CA VAL A 385 -6.10 -0.78 -15.07
C VAL A 385 -5.61 -0.07 -13.81
N PHE A 386 -4.53 0.66 -13.87
CA PHE A 386 -3.97 1.44 -12.77
C PHE A 386 -4.39 2.91 -12.77
N SER A 387 -5.28 3.32 -13.67
CA SER A 387 -5.75 4.70 -13.72
C SER A 387 -6.69 5.04 -12.55
N PRO A 388 -6.71 6.31 -12.08
CA PRO A 388 -7.68 6.76 -11.09
C PRO A 388 -9.15 6.55 -11.54
N ALA A 389 -9.43 6.69 -12.83
CA ALA A 389 -10.77 6.46 -13.38
C ALA A 389 -11.20 5.00 -13.28
N ALA A 390 -10.31 4.05 -13.64
CA ALA A 390 -10.60 2.63 -13.52
C ALA A 390 -10.73 2.19 -12.04
N PHE A 391 -9.93 2.77 -11.15
CA PHE A 391 -10.06 2.57 -9.71
C PHE A 391 -11.44 3.01 -9.21
N THR A 392 -11.83 4.24 -9.54
CA THR A 392 -13.12 4.82 -9.13
C THR A 392 -14.29 3.97 -9.65
N ALA A 393 -14.25 3.56 -10.92
CA ALA A 393 -15.30 2.71 -11.51
C ALA A 393 -15.39 1.35 -10.82
N ARG A 394 -14.26 0.70 -10.52
CA ARG A 394 -14.23 -0.59 -9.80
C ARG A 394 -14.74 -0.46 -8.38
N LEU A 395 -14.32 0.58 -7.66
CA LEU A 395 -14.73 0.77 -6.28
C LEU A 395 -16.24 1.03 -6.17
N TYR A 396 -16.79 1.91 -7.00
CA TYR A 396 -18.24 2.13 -7.04
C TYR A 396 -19.01 0.88 -7.50
N GLY A 397 -18.50 0.15 -8.50
CA GLY A 397 -19.09 -1.10 -8.94
C GLY A 397 -19.11 -2.17 -7.84
N ALA A 398 -18.02 -2.31 -7.08
CA ALA A 398 -17.94 -3.19 -5.92
C ALA A 398 -18.97 -2.80 -4.84
N LEU A 399 -19.04 -1.52 -4.47
CA LEU A 399 -19.98 -1.02 -3.48
C LEU A 399 -21.44 -1.21 -3.94
N GLY A 400 -21.74 -0.99 -5.22
CA GLY A 400 -23.07 -1.21 -5.80
C GLY A 400 -23.55 -2.65 -5.67
N ARG A 401 -22.66 -3.65 -5.82
CA ARG A 401 -23.00 -5.08 -5.63
C ARG A 401 -23.42 -5.39 -4.20
N TYR A 402 -22.76 -4.81 -3.20
CA TYR A 402 -23.12 -4.98 -1.79
C TYR A 402 -24.47 -4.31 -1.45
N VAL A 403 -24.75 -3.15 -2.05
CA VAL A 403 -26.05 -2.47 -1.89
C VAL A 403 -27.16 -3.28 -2.54
N GLY A 404 -26.99 -3.75 -3.79
CA GLY A 404 -27.99 -4.55 -4.51
C GLY A 404 -28.23 -5.93 -3.90
N GLY A 405 -27.17 -6.60 -3.43
CA GLY A 405 -27.28 -7.91 -2.78
C GLY A 405 -27.97 -7.87 -1.41
N ALA A 406 -27.98 -6.73 -0.73
CA ALA A 406 -28.76 -6.55 0.50
C ALA A 406 -30.27 -6.41 0.21
N ALA A 407 -30.64 -5.74 -0.88
CA ALA A 407 -32.03 -5.59 -1.29
C ALA A 407 -32.67 -6.93 -1.74
N ALA A 408 -31.86 -7.91 -2.17
CA ALA A 408 -32.33 -9.24 -2.58
C ALA A 408 -32.48 -10.23 -1.39
N ARG A 409 -32.06 -9.86 -0.17
CA ARG A 409 -32.13 -10.70 1.05
C ARG A 409 -33.18 -10.25 2.06
N VAL A 410 -33.95 -9.20 1.76
CA VAL A 410 -35.11 -8.72 2.52
C VAL A 410 -36.39 -9.08 1.78
#